data_f0d1ffcdea63cff4c1dba6aba499abda
#
_entry.id   f0d1ffcdea63cff4c1dba6aba499abda
#
_cell.length_a   1.000
_cell.length_b   1.000
_cell.length_c   1.000
_cell.angle_alpha   90.00
_cell.angle_beta   90.00
_cell.angle_gamma   90.00
#
_symmetry.space_group_name_H-M   'P 1'
#
loop_
_entity.id
_entity.type
_entity.pdbx_description
1 polymer ?
#
loop_
_entity_poly.entity_id
_entity_poly.type
_entity_poly.pdbx_seq_one_letter_code
_entity_poly.pdbx_strand_id
1 'polypeptide(L)'
;KKSGVEMVFTELHTGGKFNNKNYKTSGGLHGVGAAVVNALSKWVEVEVYQGGNIYRQRFEYAYDKELKRDMPGTPVTKLDIVGKSKETGSKITFMPDGEIFSTIDFKFDVIDERLQELAFQNKGIRLELIDNRRDEEVKKEYYSERGLLDFIDYLNESKTKLHEAPILFEGEREVSGLQMYGEVCIQFTDSTTDYIA
;
A
#
# COMPACT_ATOMS: atom_id res chain seq x y z
N LYS A 1 19.12 -15.62 13.20
CA LYS A 1 18.40 -15.63 11.91
C LYS A 1 17.33 -14.56 12.02
N LYS A 2 17.30 -13.62 11.08
CA LYS A 2 16.29 -12.53 11.03
C LYS A 2 14.90 -13.11 10.84
N SER A 3 13.88 -12.50 11.45
CA SER A 3 12.48 -12.82 11.21
C SER A 3 12.04 -12.32 9.82
N GLY A 4 10.92 -12.84 9.29
CA GLY A 4 10.36 -12.32 8.04
C GLY A 4 9.97 -10.83 8.15
N VAL A 5 9.46 -10.40 9.30
CA VAL A 5 9.14 -8.99 9.58
C VAL A 5 10.42 -8.14 9.51
N GLU A 6 11.47 -8.55 10.21
CA GLU A 6 12.74 -7.82 10.21
C GLU A 6 13.34 -7.72 8.79
N MET A 7 13.32 -8.79 8.01
CA MET A 7 13.82 -8.78 6.63
C MET A 7 13.04 -7.78 5.76
N VAL A 8 11.70 -7.79 5.80
CA VAL A 8 10.86 -6.91 4.99
C VAL A 8 11.08 -5.42 5.33
N PHE A 9 11.37 -5.10 6.59
CA PHE A 9 11.55 -3.72 7.03
C PHE A 9 12.99 -3.23 7.03
N THR A 10 13.99 -4.12 6.88
CA THR A 10 15.42 -3.72 6.91
C THR A 10 16.20 -4.06 5.65
N GLU A 11 15.65 -4.86 4.73
CA GLU A 11 16.37 -5.28 3.54
C GLU A 11 15.60 -4.88 2.28
N LEU A 12 16.32 -4.35 1.29
CA LEU A 12 15.75 -4.02 -0.02
C LEU A 12 15.54 -5.31 -0.83
N HIS A 13 14.59 -5.26 -1.74
CA HIS A 13 14.24 -6.37 -2.62
C HIS A 13 13.80 -7.64 -1.88
N THR A 14 13.17 -7.45 -0.71
CA THR A 14 12.64 -8.53 0.13
C THR A 14 11.11 -8.50 0.10
N GLY A 15 10.49 -9.66 -0.08
CA GLY A 15 9.04 -9.78 -0.04
C GLY A 15 8.52 -11.06 -0.68
N GLY A 16 7.31 -11.46 -0.31
CA GLY A 16 6.64 -12.68 -0.82
C GLY A 16 6.19 -12.60 -2.28
N LYS A 17 6.25 -11.40 -2.90
CA LYS A 17 5.79 -11.18 -4.27
C LYS A 17 6.81 -11.54 -5.36
N PHE A 18 8.07 -11.79 -4.99
CA PHE A 18 9.09 -12.29 -5.91
C PHE A 18 8.84 -13.74 -6.37
N ASN A 19 7.93 -14.45 -5.71
CA ASN A 19 7.56 -15.81 -6.06
C ASN A 19 6.11 -15.82 -6.54
N ASN A 20 5.88 -15.92 -7.85
CA ASN A 20 4.57 -15.82 -8.53
C ASN A 20 3.52 -16.85 -8.07
N LYS A 21 3.88 -17.76 -7.17
CA LYS A 21 2.96 -18.80 -6.70
C LYS A 21 1.83 -18.28 -5.81
N ASN A 22 2.02 -17.15 -5.13
CA ASN A 22 1.09 -16.65 -4.11
C ASN A 22 0.30 -15.40 -4.54
N TYR A 23 0.74 -14.71 -5.59
CA TYR A 23 0.13 -13.46 -6.06
C TYR A 23 -0.01 -13.48 -7.57
N LYS A 24 -1.25 -13.54 -8.07
CA LYS A 24 -1.53 -13.50 -9.51
C LYS A 24 -1.35 -12.10 -10.09
N THR A 25 -1.86 -11.10 -9.38
CA THR A 25 -1.71 -9.67 -9.72
C THR A 25 -1.47 -8.89 -8.43
N SER A 26 -0.51 -8.00 -8.41
CA SER A 26 -0.26 -7.15 -7.24
C SER A 26 0.56 -5.91 -7.58
N GLY A 27 0.25 -4.78 -6.97
CA GLY A 27 1.14 -3.61 -6.95
C GLY A 27 2.38 -3.86 -6.06
N GLY A 28 3.41 -3.03 -6.21
CA GLY A 28 4.59 -3.10 -5.37
C GLY A 28 5.53 -4.27 -5.71
N LEU A 29 6.09 -4.25 -6.90
CA LEU A 29 6.94 -5.33 -7.44
C LEU A 29 8.40 -5.28 -6.98
N HIS A 30 8.86 -4.18 -6.37
CA HIS A 30 10.28 -3.97 -6.08
C HIS A 30 10.72 -4.42 -4.67
N GLY A 31 9.76 -4.68 -3.75
CA GLY A 31 10.07 -5.11 -2.38
C GLY A 31 10.91 -4.10 -1.58
N VAL A 32 10.66 -2.80 -1.80
CA VAL A 32 11.43 -1.72 -1.14
C VAL A 32 10.58 -0.82 -0.26
N GLY A 33 9.27 -0.74 -0.48
CA GLY A 33 8.39 0.25 0.17
C GLY A 33 8.45 0.22 1.70
N ALA A 34 8.34 -0.95 2.31
CA ALA A 34 8.36 -1.08 3.76
C ALA A 34 9.72 -0.68 4.37
N ALA A 35 10.83 -1.08 3.73
CA ALA A 35 12.18 -0.70 4.16
C ALA A 35 12.43 0.80 4.01
N VAL A 36 11.91 1.43 2.94
CA VAL A 36 12.00 2.89 2.73
C VAL A 36 11.17 3.64 3.79
N VAL A 37 9.93 3.23 4.06
CA VAL A 37 9.12 3.84 5.13
C VAL A 37 9.85 3.73 6.48
N ASN A 38 10.44 2.57 6.78
CA ASN A 38 11.20 2.38 8.00
C ASN A 38 12.42 3.31 8.08
N ALA A 39 13.20 3.43 7.00
CA ALA A 39 14.39 4.28 6.95
C ALA A 39 14.07 5.79 7.05
N LEU A 40 12.88 6.21 6.63
CA LEU A 40 12.43 7.61 6.66
C LEU A 40 11.55 7.95 7.85
N SER A 41 11.42 7.03 8.80
CA SER A 41 10.61 7.20 10.00
C SER A 41 11.49 7.35 11.24
N LYS A 42 11.05 8.18 12.18
CA LYS A 42 11.62 8.28 13.51
C LYS A 42 11.48 6.94 14.26
N TRP A 43 10.35 6.26 14.04
CA TRP A 43 10.10 4.90 14.51
C TRP A 43 9.01 4.23 13.68
N VAL A 44 9.09 2.90 13.62
CA VAL A 44 8.06 2.02 13.05
C VAL A 44 7.76 0.91 14.04
N GLU A 45 6.48 0.59 14.24
CA GLU A 45 6.02 -0.56 15.00
C GLU A 45 5.16 -1.45 14.10
N VAL A 46 5.47 -2.73 14.09
CA VAL A 46 4.79 -3.73 13.27
C VAL A 46 4.15 -4.77 14.18
N GLU A 47 2.84 -4.94 14.03
CA GLU A 47 2.10 -6.04 14.65
C GLU A 47 1.65 -7.01 13.56
N VAL A 48 1.82 -8.31 13.80
CA VAL A 48 1.36 -9.39 12.93
C VAL A 48 0.44 -10.30 13.71
N TYR A 49 -0.75 -10.47 13.19
CA TYR A 49 -1.82 -11.31 13.75
C TYR A 49 -1.81 -12.63 13.01
N GLN A 50 -1.29 -13.68 13.64
CA GLN A 50 -1.12 -14.98 13.00
C GLN A 50 -1.14 -16.13 14.02
N GLY A 51 -1.82 -17.23 13.69
CA GLY A 51 -1.79 -18.45 14.49
C GLY A 51 -2.29 -18.27 15.92
N GLY A 52 -3.26 -17.39 16.14
CA GLY A 52 -3.82 -17.11 17.47
C GLY A 52 -2.97 -16.17 18.34
N ASN A 53 -1.88 -15.61 17.80
CA ASN A 53 -0.98 -14.72 18.51
C ASN A 53 -0.89 -13.35 17.83
N ILE A 54 -0.49 -12.36 18.62
CA ILE A 54 -0.07 -11.04 18.16
C ILE A 54 1.43 -10.96 18.38
N TYR A 55 2.18 -10.87 17.29
CA TYR A 55 3.62 -10.64 17.30
C TYR A 55 3.90 -9.17 17.09
N ARG A 56 4.87 -8.59 17.80
CA ARG A 56 5.24 -7.18 17.66
C ARG A 56 6.75 -7.03 17.55
N GLN A 57 7.17 -6.10 16.69
CA GLN A 57 8.56 -5.66 16.57
C GLN A 57 8.60 -4.15 16.34
N ARG A 58 9.62 -3.48 16.92
CA ARG A 58 9.84 -2.04 16.82
C ARG A 58 11.19 -1.73 16.22
N PHE A 59 11.21 -0.67 15.40
CA PHE A 59 12.36 -0.15 14.69
C PHE A 59 12.49 1.34 14.99
N GLU A 60 13.72 1.83 15.20
CA GLU A 60 14.02 3.23 15.48
C GLU A 60 15.37 3.63 14.90
N TYR A 61 15.72 4.92 14.99
CA TYR A 61 17.10 5.37 14.82
C TYR A 61 17.90 4.92 16.03
N ALA A 62 18.79 3.97 15.85
CA ALA A 62 19.56 3.36 16.93
C ALA A 62 20.88 2.76 16.42
N TYR A 63 21.76 2.39 17.36
CA TYR A 63 23.04 1.78 17.05
C TYR A 63 22.86 0.38 16.45
N ASP A 64 23.27 0.24 15.18
CA ASP A 64 23.32 -1.05 14.49
C ASP A 64 24.62 -1.78 14.86
N LYS A 65 24.49 -2.95 15.47
CA LYS A 65 25.62 -3.76 15.94
C LYS A 65 26.40 -4.41 14.80
N GLU A 66 25.78 -4.67 13.67
CA GLU A 66 26.39 -5.26 12.49
C GLU A 66 27.22 -4.21 11.74
N LEU A 67 26.64 -3.04 11.51
CA LEU A 67 27.27 -1.92 10.81
C LEU A 67 28.14 -1.06 11.72
N LYS A 68 28.07 -1.23 13.03
CA LYS A 68 28.81 -0.50 14.08
C LYS A 68 28.66 1.03 14.00
N ARG A 69 27.46 1.47 13.69
CA ARG A 69 27.09 2.90 13.63
C ARG A 69 25.61 3.08 13.88
N ASP A 70 25.20 4.32 14.17
CA ASP A 70 23.79 4.66 14.27
C ASP A 70 23.14 4.64 12.87
N MET A 71 21.99 4.00 12.78
CA MET A 71 21.24 3.79 11.55
C MET A 71 19.74 4.00 11.76
N PRO A 72 19.05 4.62 10.80
CA PRO A 72 17.59 4.63 10.81
C PRO A 72 17.05 3.21 10.59
N GLY A 73 15.85 2.95 11.12
CA GLY A 73 15.17 1.70 10.91
C GLY A 73 15.82 0.47 11.54
N THR A 74 16.68 0.67 12.55
CA THR A 74 17.32 -0.41 13.30
C THR A 74 16.31 -1.12 14.21
N PRO A 75 16.23 -2.47 14.22
CA PRO A 75 15.34 -3.19 15.13
C PRO A 75 15.81 -3.02 16.58
N VAL A 76 14.99 -2.37 17.41
CA VAL A 76 15.27 -2.13 18.84
C VAL A 76 14.63 -3.18 19.74
N THR A 77 13.67 -3.98 19.21
CA THR A 77 13.10 -5.14 19.89
C THR A 77 13.25 -6.39 19.03
N LYS A 78 13.14 -7.56 19.65
CA LYS A 78 12.91 -8.81 18.93
C LYS A 78 11.45 -8.89 18.53
N LEU A 79 11.12 -9.79 17.59
CA LEU A 79 9.75 -10.14 17.27
C LEU A 79 9.21 -11.04 18.38
N ASP A 80 8.43 -10.49 19.29
CA ASP A 80 7.91 -11.18 20.47
C ASP A 80 6.38 -11.28 20.45
N ILE A 81 5.83 -12.30 21.13
CA ILE A 81 4.39 -12.41 21.32
C ILE A 81 3.95 -11.44 22.42
N VAL A 82 3.07 -10.49 22.05
CA VAL A 82 2.55 -9.47 22.97
C VAL A 82 1.09 -9.70 23.35
N GLY A 83 0.42 -10.64 22.70
CA GLY A 83 -1.00 -10.92 22.98
C GLY A 83 -1.54 -12.09 22.19
N LYS A 84 -2.86 -12.29 22.31
CA LYS A 84 -3.66 -13.29 21.59
C LYS A 84 -4.71 -12.60 20.74
N SER A 85 -4.96 -13.10 19.54
CA SER A 85 -6.05 -12.66 18.67
C SER A 85 -6.54 -13.80 17.79
N LYS A 86 -7.83 -13.80 17.48
CA LYS A 86 -8.41 -14.68 16.46
C LYS A 86 -8.31 -14.09 15.04
N GLU A 87 -7.92 -12.84 14.93
CA GLU A 87 -7.78 -12.13 13.68
C GLU A 87 -6.52 -12.58 12.93
N THR A 88 -6.51 -12.33 11.62
CA THR A 88 -5.36 -12.52 10.75
C THR A 88 -5.11 -11.23 10.00
N GLY A 89 -3.85 -10.81 9.94
CA GLY A 89 -3.46 -9.58 9.26
C GLY A 89 -2.22 -8.94 9.83
N SER A 90 -2.02 -7.67 9.50
CA SER A 90 -0.92 -6.87 10.03
C SER A 90 -1.35 -5.44 10.30
N LYS A 91 -0.74 -4.81 11.30
CA LYS A 91 -0.87 -3.40 11.62
C LYS A 91 0.50 -2.76 11.62
N ILE A 92 0.67 -1.70 10.86
CA ILE A 92 1.90 -0.93 10.79
C ILE A 92 1.60 0.48 11.32
N THR A 93 2.36 0.89 12.33
CA THR A 93 2.29 2.24 12.89
C THR A 93 3.64 2.90 12.72
N PHE A 94 3.68 4.13 12.24
CA PHE A 94 4.95 4.82 12.03
C PHE A 94 4.81 6.32 12.28
N MET A 95 5.94 6.95 12.57
CA MET A 95 6.09 8.38 12.71
C MET A 95 7.14 8.85 11.71
N PRO A 96 6.78 9.64 10.71
CA PRO A 96 7.76 10.23 9.79
C PRO A 96 8.80 11.05 10.54
N ASP A 97 10.03 11.08 10.03
CA ASP A 97 11.10 11.83 10.67
C ASP A 97 11.08 13.30 10.23
N GLY A 98 10.79 14.21 11.16
CA GLY A 98 10.76 15.66 10.92
C GLY A 98 12.14 16.27 10.65
N GLU A 99 13.25 15.55 10.85
CA GLU A 99 14.59 15.99 10.44
C GLU A 99 14.84 15.72 8.95
N ILE A 100 14.10 14.75 8.36
CA ILE A 100 14.18 14.41 6.95
C ILE A 100 13.12 15.17 6.15
N PHE A 101 11.89 15.22 6.65
CA PHE A 101 10.76 15.85 5.96
C PHE A 101 10.55 17.29 6.46
N SER A 102 10.35 18.22 5.53
CA SER A 102 10.02 19.62 5.85
C SER A 102 8.67 19.79 6.55
N THR A 103 7.77 18.82 6.40
CA THR A 103 6.51 18.69 7.12
C THR A 103 6.16 17.22 7.32
N ILE A 104 5.62 16.90 8.48
CA ILE A 104 5.08 15.57 8.82
C ILE A 104 3.55 15.60 8.94
N ASP A 105 2.94 16.70 8.53
CA ASP A 105 1.48 16.84 8.52
C ASP A 105 0.89 16.24 7.23
N PHE A 106 0.20 15.12 7.37
CA PHE A 106 -0.46 14.45 6.27
C PHE A 106 -1.67 15.25 5.79
N LYS A 107 -1.72 15.54 4.49
CA LYS A 107 -2.86 16.18 3.86
C LYS A 107 -3.95 15.14 3.58
N PHE A 108 -5.12 15.33 4.17
CA PHE A 108 -6.25 14.42 4.01
C PHE A 108 -6.60 14.21 2.54
N ASP A 109 -6.75 15.29 1.78
CA ASP A 109 -7.19 15.25 0.38
C ASP A 109 -6.23 14.41 -0.51
N VAL A 110 -4.93 14.51 -0.26
CA VAL A 110 -3.91 13.73 -1.02
C VAL A 110 -4.06 12.22 -0.76
N ILE A 111 -4.34 11.85 0.49
CA ILE A 111 -4.54 10.44 0.85
C ILE A 111 -5.90 9.96 0.33
N ASP A 112 -6.92 10.79 0.43
CA ASP A 112 -8.28 10.56 -0.07
C ASP A 112 -8.26 10.21 -1.57
N GLU A 113 -7.69 11.08 -2.39
CA GLU A 113 -7.55 10.86 -3.84
C GLU A 113 -6.80 9.57 -4.14
N ARG A 114 -5.69 9.33 -3.44
CA ARG A 114 -4.88 8.12 -3.67
C ARG A 114 -5.60 6.83 -3.30
N LEU A 115 -6.36 6.81 -2.21
CA LEU A 115 -7.16 5.65 -1.81
C LEU A 115 -8.32 5.40 -2.77
N GLN A 116 -8.93 6.46 -3.29
CA GLN A 116 -9.96 6.36 -4.32
C GLN A 116 -9.42 5.69 -5.60
N GLU A 117 -8.26 6.15 -6.09
CA GLU A 117 -7.59 5.51 -7.24
C GLU A 117 -7.23 4.05 -6.99
N LEU A 118 -6.68 3.77 -5.81
CA LEU A 118 -6.31 2.39 -5.43
C LEU A 118 -7.52 1.45 -5.38
N ALA A 119 -8.68 1.93 -4.93
CA ALA A 119 -9.90 1.13 -4.93
C ALA A 119 -10.35 0.78 -6.36
N PHE A 120 -10.23 1.72 -7.29
CA PHE A 120 -10.53 1.46 -8.71
C PHE A 120 -9.53 0.51 -9.36
N GLN A 121 -8.24 0.65 -9.07
CA GLN A 121 -7.19 -0.22 -9.62
C GLN A 121 -7.21 -1.64 -9.04
N ASN A 122 -7.86 -1.84 -7.88
CA ASN A 122 -7.89 -3.11 -7.17
C ASN A 122 -9.33 -3.51 -6.84
N LYS A 123 -10.10 -3.88 -7.87
CA LYS A 123 -11.51 -4.25 -7.71
C LYS A 123 -11.74 -5.27 -6.59
N GLY A 124 -12.77 -5.03 -5.78
CA GLY A 124 -13.14 -5.91 -4.66
C GLY A 124 -12.38 -5.66 -3.35
N ILE A 125 -11.37 -4.79 -3.33
CA ILE A 125 -10.69 -4.38 -2.10
C ILE A 125 -11.47 -3.24 -1.45
N ARG A 126 -11.73 -3.36 -0.16
CA ARG A 126 -12.31 -2.29 0.66
C ARG A 126 -11.19 -1.55 1.37
N LEU A 127 -11.14 -0.23 1.20
CA LEU A 127 -10.21 0.66 1.87
C LEU A 127 -10.99 1.62 2.78
N GLU A 128 -10.37 2.03 3.87
CA GLU A 128 -10.94 2.95 4.83
C GLU A 128 -9.89 3.99 5.22
N LEU A 129 -10.27 5.26 5.21
CA LEU A 129 -9.48 6.38 5.72
C LEU A 129 -10.16 6.93 6.97
N ILE A 130 -9.41 7.01 8.06
CA ILE A 130 -9.89 7.60 9.31
C ILE A 130 -8.91 8.70 9.72
N ASP A 131 -9.41 9.92 9.87
CA ASP A 131 -8.65 11.07 10.39
C ASP A 131 -9.16 11.46 11.78
N ASN A 132 -8.34 11.16 12.79
CA ASN A 132 -8.62 11.43 14.20
C ASN A 132 -7.91 12.70 14.73
N ARG A 133 -7.40 13.57 13.85
CA ARG A 133 -6.66 14.78 14.27
C ARG A 133 -7.58 15.93 14.70
N ARG A 134 -8.87 15.84 14.41
CA ARG A 134 -9.90 16.81 14.77
C ARG A 134 -10.78 16.29 15.91
N ASP A 135 -11.57 17.16 16.51
CA ASP A 135 -12.51 16.79 17.57
C ASP A 135 -13.57 15.78 17.08
N GLU A 136 -13.95 15.86 15.82
CA GLU A 136 -14.82 14.90 15.17
C GLU A 136 -14.02 14.01 14.22
N GLU A 137 -14.19 12.69 14.37
CA GLU A 137 -13.60 11.69 13.49
C GLU A 137 -14.13 11.86 12.06
N VAL A 138 -13.24 11.97 11.10
CA VAL A 138 -13.59 11.95 9.67
C VAL A 138 -13.30 10.57 9.13
N LYS A 139 -14.34 9.85 8.71
CA LYS A 139 -14.23 8.51 8.16
C LYS A 139 -14.72 8.47 6.73
N LYS A 140 -13.97 7.81 5.83
CA LYS A 140 -14.32 7.62 4.44
C LYS A 140 -13.99 6.19 3.99
N GLU A 141 -14.88 5.58 3.24
CA GLU A 141 -14.71 4.22 2.71
C GLU A 141 -14.63 4.27 1.19
N TYR A 142 -13.78 3.39 0.61
CA TYR A 142 -13.57 3.27 -0.83
C TYR A 142 -13.71 1.81 -1.23
N TYR A 143 -14.47 1.58 -2.28
CA TYR A 143 -14.71 0.25 -2.83
C TYR A 143 -15.11 0.38 -4.30
N SER A 144 -14.61 -0.50 -5.14
CA SER A 144 -15.04 -0.62 -6.53
C SER A 144 -15.29 -2.09 -6.86
N GLU A 145 -16.44 -2.37 -7.40
CA GLU A 145 -16.79 -3.72 -7.88
C GLU A 145 -16.34 -3.93 -9.32
N ARG A 146 -16.39 -2.88 -10.15
CA ARG A 146 -16.10 -2.94 -11.57
C ARG A 146 -14.69 -2.46 -11.98
N GLY A 147 -13.89 -1.97 -11.01
CA GLY A 147 -12.51 -1.55 -11.24
C GLY A 147 -12.38 -0.38 -12.22
N LEU A 148 -11.68 -0.58 -13.35
CA LEU A 148 -11.47 0.48 -14.34
C LEU A 148 -12.76 1.03 -14.96
N LEU A 149 -13.84 0.26 -15.01
CA LEU A 149 -15.14 0.78 -15.46
C LEU A 149 -15.70 1.84 -14.49
N ASP A 150 -15.61 1.62 -13.18
CA ASP A 150 -16.00 2.61 -12.20
C ASP A 150 -15.07 3.82 -12.24
N PHE A 151 -13.78 3.60 -12.51
CA PHE A 151 -12.80 4.67 -12.60
C PHE A 151 -13.09 5.59 -13.80
N ILE A 152 -13.38 5.04 -14.97
CA ILE A 152 -13.67 5.85 -16.15
C ILE A 152 -15.01 6.60 -16.01
N ASP A 153 -16.00 6.00 -15.35
CA ASP A 153 -17.25 6.66 -15.00
C ASP A 153 -16.98 7.86 -14.08
N TYR A 154 -16.16 7.70 -13.05
CA TYR A 154 -15.73 8.77 -12.14
C TYR A 154 -15.00 9.90 -12.87
N LEU A 155 -14.01 9.57 -13.72
CA LEU A 155 -13.23 10.57 -14.48
C LEU A 155 -14.08 11.35 -15.48
N ASN A 156 -15.19 10.78 -15.93
CA ASN A 156 -16.07 11.36 -16.93
C ASN A 156 -17.42 11.86 -16.37
N GLU A 157 -17.56 11.93 -15.04
CA GLU A 157 -18.78 12.36 -14.38
C GLU A 157 -19.29 13.75 -14.86
N SER A 158 -18.36 14.68 -15.13
CA SER A 158 -18.66 16.04 -15.60
C SER A 158 -18.48 16.25 -17.09
N LYS A 159 -18.26 15.18 -17.89
CA LYS A 159 -17.97 15.27 -19.33
C LYS A 159 -19.09 14.66 -20.16
N THR A 160 -19.27 15.16 -21.40
CA THR A 160 -20.19 14.56 -22.37
C THR A 160 -19.52 13.35 -23.00
N LYS A 161 -20.08 12.16 -22.75
CA LYS A 161 -19.59 10.90 -23.33
C LYS A 161 -20.03 10.80 -24.80
N LEU A 162 -19.10 10.51 -25.70
CA LEU A 162 -19.40 10.36 -27.15
C LEU A 162 -19.98 8.98 -27.52
N HIS A 163 -19.89 8.03 -26.58
CA HIS A 163 -20.54 6.71 -26.67
C HIS A 163 -20.96 6.22 -25.28
N GLU A 164 -22.06 5.45 -25.21
CA GLU A 164 -22.67 5.06 -23.93
C GLU A 164 -21.77 4.18 -23.07
N ALA A 165 -21.26 3.10 -23.64
CA ALA A 165 -20.49 2.09 -22.91
C ALA A 165 -18.99 2.30 -23.10
N PRO A 166 -18.18 2.31 -22.01
CA PRO A 166 -16.74 2.24 -22.14
C PRO A 166 -16.28 0.98 -22.87
N ILE A 167 -15.17 1.07 -23.57
CA ILE A 167 -14.55 -0.05 -24.29
C ILE A 167 -13.53 -0.67 -23.33
N LEU A 168 -13.79 -1.90 -22.88
CA LEU A 168 -12.92 -2.64 -21.96
C LEU A 168 -12.24 -3.79 -22.71
N PHE A 169 -10.93 -3.88 -22.57
CA PHE A 169 -10.12 -4.99 -23.02
C PHE A 169 -9.43 -5.62 -21.82
N GLU A 170 -9.58 -6.92 -21.66
CA GLU A 170 -8.88 -7.72 -20.66
C GLU A 170 -8.15 -8.87 -21.35
N GLY A 171 -6.98 -9.23 -20.85
CA GLY A 171 -6.24 -10.35 -21.39
C GLY A 171 -5.23 -10.94 -20.41
N GLU A 172 -5.10 -12.26 -20.48
CA GLU A 172 -4.06 -13.00 -19.76
C GLU A 172 -3.15 -13.69 -20.79
N ARG A 173 -1.85 -13.65 -20.53
CA ARG A 173 -0.88 -14.36 -21.36
C ARG A 173 0.26 -14.89 -20.51
N GLU A 174 0.67 -16.13 -20.78
CA GLU A 174 1.90 -16.68 -20.24
C GLU A 174 3.09 -16.33 -21.15
N VAL A 175 4.13 -15.71 -20.57
CA VAL A 175 5.37 -15.37 -21.24
C VAL A 175 6.53 -15.89 -20.40
N SER A 176 7.29 -16.82 -20.93
CA SER A 176 8.46 -17.41 -20.24
C SER A 176 8.15 -17.98 -18.83
N GLY A 177 6.98 -18.60 -18.67
CA GLY A 177 6.53 -19.17 -17.39
C GLY A 177 5.95 -18.16 -16.40
N LEU A 178 5.79 -16.88 -16.81
CA LEU A 178 5.17 -15.82 -16.03
C LEU A 178 3.76 -15.55 -16.58
N GLN A 179 2.76 -15.59 -15.71
CA GLN A 179 1.41 -15.15 -16.04
C GLN A 179 1.39 -13.62 -16.05
N MET A 180 1.01 -13.05 -17.18
CA MET A 180 0.81 -11.61 -17.36
C MET A 180 -0.69 -11.34 -17.54
N TYR A 181 -1.21 -10.36 -16.81
CA TYR A 181 -2.57 -9.85 -16.96
C TYR A 181 -2.50 -8.38 -17.36
N GLY A 182 -3.36 -7.98 -18.30
CA GLY A 182 -3.51 -6.60 -18.72
C GLY A 182 -4.98 -6.24 -18.85
N GLU A 183 -5.33 -5.03 -18.43
CA GLU A 183 -6.66 -4.45 -18.52
C GLU A 183 -6.54 -3.03 -19.06
N VAL A 184 -7.36 -2.68 -20.03
CA VAL A 184 -7.40 -1.34 -20.65
C VAL A 184 -8.87 -0.92 -20.82
N CYS A 185 -9.21 0.26 -20.32
CA CYS A 185 -10.53 0.85 -20.45
C CYS A 185 -10.46 2.19 -21.17
N ILE A 186 -11.28 2.39 -22.20
CA ILE A 186 -11.28 3.60 -23.04
C ILE A 186 -12.68 4.15 -23.16
N GLN A 187 -12.83 5.46 -22.99
CA GLN A 187 -14.07 6.18 -23.31
C GLN A 187 -13.74 7.56 -23.92
N PHE A 188 -14.31 7.85 -25.07
CA PHE A 188 -14.19 9.14 -25.73
C PHE A 188 -15.23 10.13 -25.17
N THR A 189 -14.80 11.37 -24.96
CA THR A 189 -15.62 12.49 -24.47
C THR A 189 -15.44 13.71 -25.37
N ASP A 190 -16.23 14.74 -25.14
CA ASP A 190 -16.08 16.04 -25.79
C ASP A 190 -14.93 16.91 -25.23
N SER A 191 -14.22 16.40 -24.24
CA SER A 191 -13.06 17.07 -23.63
C SER A 191 -11.86 17.10 -24.59
N THR A 192 -11.11 18.19 -24.58
CA THR A 192 -9.82 18.32 -25.29
C THR A 192 -8.64 17.82 -24.46
N THR A 193 -8.88 17.36 -23.24
CA THR A 193 -7.86 16.86 -22.30
C THR A 193 -7.96 15.36 -22.18
N ASP A 194 -6.87 14.66 -22.48
CA ASP A 194 -6.73 13.22 -22.26
C ASP A 194 -6.35 12.95 -20.79
N TYR A 195 -6.87 11.87 -20.24
CA TYR A 195 -6.45 11.33 -18.96
C TYR A 195 -5.95 9.90 -19.17
N ILE A 196 -4.71 9.65 -18.76
CA ILE A 196 -4.07 8.33 -18.81
C ILE A 196 -3.65 7.98 -17.38
N ALA A 197 -4.20 6.91 -16.81
CA ALA A 197 -3.91 6.42 -15.47
C ALA A 197 -3.29 5.02 -15.51
#